data_b92082295c67567df102beeb449682c7
#
_entry.id   b92082295c67567df102beeb449682c7
#
_cell.length_a   1.000
_cell.length_b   1.000
_cell.length_c   1.000
_cell.angle_alpha   90.00
_cell.angle_beta   90.00
_cell.angle_gamma   90.00
#
_symmetry.space_group_name_H-M   'P 1'
#
loop_
_entity.id
_entity.type
_entity.pdbx_description
1 polymer ?
#
loop_
_entity_poly.entity_id
_entity_poly.type
_entity_poly.pdbx_seq_one_letter_code
_entity_poly.pdbx_strand_id
1 'polypeptide(L)'
;MVFSSIEFMFRFLPIFLIVYFAAAPKYRNIILLIGSLIFYGVGEPSYIILMILSILVNHFAAVNIYTAWKREDDTQASTETNRKVWLIAAMVFNFGMLFVFKYLNFFIGIINGIAGTTVLKLVSFTLPLGISFYTFQAASYVIDIYRRKYEIANGLLDFATYLCMFPQLIAGPIVSFSEVKDDLHKQRKINLSKIEWGTTIFVLGLAYKVLLANKIASLWNTVMTAGVMGIHPLTAWLGSWGFSMQLFFDFFGYSLMAIGLGRILGFKFPTNFKNPYCATSSTDFWRRWHITLSRWFREYVYIPLGGNRKGQKRMILNTFIVWLLTGLWHGADWNFIIWGMFFFVLLTVEKLFLLDKLERHAILSHIYMLIVIPVSWTIFNISDLPTLGNYIKRLFFLPVKGSVKIDTFPKFLELFGTYWWLLAICAICCTPIPIRLLKIGRASCRERV
;
A
#
# COMPACT_ATOMS: atom_id res chain seq x y z
N MET A 1 9.31 10.68 -10.17
CA MET A 1 9.55 9.59 -11.20
C MET A 1 8.82 8.32 -10.79
N VAL A 2 8.42 7.47 -11.75
CA VAL A 2 7.79 6.15 -11.48
C VAL A 2 8.75 5.06 -11.97
N PHE A 3 8.81 3.90 -11.31
CA PHE A 3 9.77 2.83 -11.68
C PHE A 3 9.61 2.29 -13.10
N SER A 4 8.42 2.37 -13.67
CA SER A 4 8.13 1.95 -15.04
C SER A 4 8.36 3.05 -16.09
N SER A 5 8.83 4.23 -15.70
CA SER A 5 9.11 5.32 -16.65
C SER A 5 10.47 5.12 -17.35
N ILE A 6 10.56 5.60 -18.57
CA ILE A 6 11.80 5.57 -19.38
C ILE A 6 12.91 6.36 -18.68
N GLU A 7 12.58 7.50 -18.08
CA GLU A 7 13.53 8.36 -17.35
C GLU A 7 14.13 7.61 -16.16
N PHE A 8 13.30 6.84 -15.42
CA PHE A 8 13.80 6.05 -14.30
C PHE A 8 14.70 4.92 -14.79
N MET A 9 14.23 4.11 -15.75
CA MET A 9 14.90 2.88 -16.16
C MET A 9 16.20 3.13 -16.94
N PHE A 10 16.25 4.17 -17.78
CA PHE A 10 17.37 4.38 -18.72
C PHE A 10 18.26 5.58 -18.38
N ARG A 11 17.81 6.47 -17.49
CA ARG A 11 18.61 7.62 -17.04
C ARG A 11 18.99 7.51 -15.57
N PHE A 12 18.03 7.50 -14.68
CA PHE A 12 18.30 7.52 -13.24
C PHE A 12 18.95 6.22 -12.75
N LEU A 13 18.30 5.08 -12.97
CA LEU A 13 18.71 3.81 -12.37
C LEU A 13 20.11 3.35 -12.81
N PRO A 14 20.49 3.39 -14.11
CA PRO A 14 21.82 2.99 -14.53
C PRO A 14 22.94 3.87 -13.93
N ILE A 15 22.76 5.21 -13.96
CA ILE A 15 23.75 6.15 -13.41
C ILE A 15 23.87 5.92 -11.90
N PHE A 16 22.74 5.80 -11.20
CA PHE A 16 22.72 5.55 -9.76
C PHE A 16 23.45 4.23 -9.41
N LEU A 17 23.16 3.14 -10.12
CA LEU A 17 23.79 1.83 -9.85
C LEU A 17 25.30 1.85 -10.14
N ILE A 18 25.76 2.50 -11.20
CA ILE A 18 27.19 2.67 -11.50
C ILE A 18 27.88 3.38 -10.32
N VAL A 19 27.35 4.53 -9.87
CA VAL A 19 27.93 5.29 -8.75
C VAL A 19 27.88 4.48 -7.45
N TYR A 20 26.77 3.77 -7.20
CA TYR A 20 26.57 2.99 -5.98
C TYR A 20 27.54 1.80 -5.88
N PHE A 21 27.79 1.09 -7.00
CA PHE A 21 28.69 -0.06 -7.01
C PHE A 21 30.17 0.32 -7.13
N ALA A 22 30.48 1.43 -7.78
CA ALA A 22 31.86 1.96 -7.85
C ALA A 22 32.34 2.48 -6.50
N ALA A 23 31.43 2.90 -5.61
CA ALA A 23 31.79 3.47 -4.32
C ALA A 23 32.19 2.41 -3.30
N ALA A 24 33.14 2.76 -2.44
CA ALA A 24 33.51 1.92 -1.30
C ALA A 24 32.30 1.69 -0.37
N PRO A 25 32.17 0.49 0.22
CA PRO A 25 30.99 0.11 1.02
C PRO A 25 30.58 1.10 2.10
N LYS A 26 31.53 1.80 2.71
CA LYS A 26 31.29 2.82 3.75
C LYS A 26 30.50 4.05 3.25
N TYR A 27 30.54 4.33 1.95
CA TYR A 27 29.85 5.49 1.35
C TYR A 27 28.48 5.13 0.76
N ARG A 28 28.09 3.86 0.73
CA ARG A 28 26.85 3.40 0.06
C ARG A 28 25.59 4.00 0.67
N ASN A 29 25.53 4.27 1.99
CA ASN A 29 24.39 4.92 2.62
C ASN A 29 24.26 6.39 2.17
N ILE A 30 25.38 7.13 2.06
CA ILE A 30 25.37 8.50 1.55
C ILE A 30 24.89 8.55 0.10
N ILE A 31 25.40 7.66 -0.74
CA ILE A 31 25.00 7.61 -2.16
C ILE A 31 23.52 7.24 -2.30
N LEU A 32 23.06 6.27 -1.50
CA LEU A 32 21.64 5.89 -1.47
C LEU A 32 20.75 7.03 -0.99
N LEU A 33 21.17 7.78 0.03
CA LEU A 33 20.45 8.95 0.51
C LEU A 33 20.36 10.04 -0.57
N ILE A 34 21.50 10.41 -1.16
CA ILE A 34 21.55 11.45 -2.21
C ILE A 34 20.72 11.01 -3.42
N GLY A 35 20.87 9.77 -3.90
CA GLY A 35 20.08 9.26 -5.00
C GLY A 35 18.58 9.25 -4.68
N SER A 36 18.19 8.93 -3.45
CA SER A 36 16.79 8.95 -3.02
C SER A 36 16.22 10.36 -2.95
N LEU A 37 17.00 11.33 -2.47
CA LEU A 37 16.57 12.74 -2.46
C LEU A 37 16.46 13.31 -3.88
N ILE A 38 17.36 12.95 -4.79
CA ILE A 38 17.25 13.31 -6.22
C ILE A 38 16.00 12.68 -6.82
N PHE A 39 15.77 11.39 -6.59
CA PHE A 39 14.58 10.69 -7.08
C PHE A 39 13.28 11.35 -6.62
N TYR A 40 13.21 11.72 -5.32
CA TYR A 40 12.08 12.39 -4.73
C TYR A 40 11.94 13.81 -5.24
N GLY A 41 13.02 14.59 -5.24
CA GLY A 41 13.03 16.00 -5.65
C GLY A 41 12.67 16.22 -7.12
N VAL A 42 13.05 15.29 -8.02
CA VAL A 42 12.61 15.34 -9.43
C VAL A 42 11.10 15.06 -9.56
N GLY A 43 10.54 14.22 -8.69
CA GLY A 43 9.09 13.95 -8.67
C GLY A 43 8.28 15.03 -7.95
N GLU A 44 8.82 15.59 -6.87
CA GLU A 44 8.13 16.48 -5.92
C GLU A 44 9.06 17.60 -5.44
N PRO A 45 9.49 18.53 -6.30
CA PRO A 45 10.49 19.53 -5.95
C PRO A 45 10.06 20.44 -4.79
N SER A 46 8.79 20.80 -4.71
CA SER A 46 8.24 21.67 -3.66
C SER A 46 8.18 20.98 -2.29
N TYR A 47 8.09 19.64 -2.25
CA TYR A 47 7.87 18.87 -1.01
C TYR A 47 9.13 18.18 -0.46
N ILE A 48 10.29 18.39 -1.09
CA ILE A 48 11.56 17.87 -0.57
C ILE A 48 11.89 18.45 0.82
N ILE A 49 11.53 19.71 1.06
CA ILE A 49 11.70 20.37 2.36
C ILE A 49 10.88 19.65 3.44
N LEU A 50 9.67 19.23 3.10
CA LEU A 50 8.79 18.49 4.02
C LEU A 50 9.37 17.12 4.39
N MET A 51 10.00 16.44 3.43
CA MET A 51 10.73 15.19 3.68
C MET A 51 11.91 15.43 4.62
N ILE A 52 12.73 16.46 4.37
CA ILE A 52 13.87 16.81 5.23
C ILE A 52 13.39 17.14 6.64
N LEU A 53 12.32 17.94 6.77
CA LEU A 53 11.73 18.29 8.06
C LEU A 53 11.24 17.02 8.80
N SER A 54 10.59 16.08 8.08
CA SER A 54 10.14 14.80 8.65
C SER A 54 11.33 13.97 9.17
N ILE A 55 12.45 13.93 8.44
CA ILE A 55 13.68 13.27 8.89
C ILE A 55 14.19 13.91 10.19
N LEU A 56 14.34 15.23 10.21
CA LEU A 56 14.90 15.95 11.36
C LEU A 56 14.05 15.81 12.61
N VAL A 57 12.73 16.07 12.51
CA VAL A 57 11.81 16.02 13.65
C VAL A 57 11.75 14.62 14.25
N ASN A 58 11.60 13.59 13.45
CA ASN A 58 11.48 12.20 13.94
C ASN A 58 12.81 11.68 14.49
N HIS A 59 13.94 12.02 13.87
CA HIS A 59 15.26 11.66 14.40
C HIS A 59 15.49 12.33 15.76
N PHE A 60 15.24 13.64 15.87
CA PHE A 60 15.41 14.38 17.10
C PHE A 60 14.51 13.85 18.23
N ALA A 61 13.24 13.57 17.94
CA ALA A 61 12.34 12.97 18.91
C ALA A 61 12.83 11.58 19.37
N ALA A 62 13.29 10.74 18.44
CA ALA A 62 13.82 9.40 18.77
C ALA A 62 15.08 9.48 19.62
N VAL A 63 16.00 10.42 19.34
CA VAL A 63 17.22 10.64 20.15
C VAL A 63 16.85 11.06 21.57
N ASN A 64 15.90 11.98 21.76
CA ASN A 64 15.49 12.40 23.09
C ASN A 64 14.80 11.28 23.88
N ILE A 65 13.92 10.50 23.22
CA ILE A 65 13.29 9.33 23.81
C ILE A 65 14.35 8.31 24.25
N TYR A 66 15.33 8.03 23.40
CA TYR A 66 16.39 7.05 23.67
C TYR A 66 17.33 7.53 24.76
N THR A 67 17.76 8.80 24.74
CA THR A 67 18.63 9.39 25.74
C THR A 67 17.96 9.39 27.13
N ALA A 68 16.68 9.75 27.18
CA ALA A 68 15.91 9.67 28.43
C ALA A 68 15.79 8.20 28.92
N TRP A 69 15.63 7.25 28.02
CA TRP A 69 15.62 5.83 28.39
C TRP A 69 16.98 5.37 28.99
N LYS A 70 18.11 5.82 28.45
CA LYS A 70 19.45 5.40 28.96
C LYS A 70 19.83 6.07 30.29
N ARG A 71 19.16 7.16 30.68
CA ARG A 71 19.41 7.90 31.96
C ARG A 71 18.53 7.39 33.13
N GLU A 72 18.12 6.15 33.13
CA GLU A 72 17.12 5.56 34.05
C GLU A 72 17.46 5.65 35.56
N ASP A 73 18.62 6.18 35.95
CA ASP A 73 19.03 6.36 37.35
C ASP A 73 18.36 7.55 38.08
N ASP A 74 17.72 8.47 37.35
CA ASP A 74 17.00 9.63 37.92
C ASP A 74 15.48 9.43 37.88
N THR A 75 14.84 9.53 39.04
CA THR A 75 13.39 9.52 39.30
C THR A 75 12.51 9.05 38.11
N GLN A 76 12.13 7.78 38.09
CA GLN A 76 11.40 7.08 37.01
C GLN A 76 10.22 7.87 36.41
N ALA A 77 9.50 8.67 37.22
CA ALA A 77 8.35 9.44 36.77
C ALA A 77 8.70 10.61 35.82
N SER A 78 9.79 11.33 36.10
CA SER A 78 10.23 12.45 35.24
C SER A 78 10.75 11.97 33.88
N THR A 79 11.48 10.86 33.87
CA THR A 79 12.02 10.24 32.65
C THR A 79 10.91 9.71 31.73
N GLU A 80 9.92 9.04 32.29
CA GLU A 80 8.78 8.53 31.50
C GLU A 80 7.91 9.67 30.94
N THR A 81 7.70 10.73 31.72
CA THR A 81 6.98 11.93 31.27
C THR A 81 7.70 12.57 30.08
N ASN A 82 9.02 12.74 30.15
CA ASN A 82 9.81 13.30 29.06
C ASN A 82 9.74 12.46 27.78
N ARG A 83 9.90 11.14 27.89
CA ARG A 83 9.75 10.20 26.76
C ARG A 83 8.38 10.30 26.10
N LYS A 84 7.32 10.39 26.92
CA LYS A 84 5.93 10.51 26.44
C LYS A 84 5.69 11.84 25.73
N VAL A 85 6.24 12.94 26.22
CA VAL A 85 6.14 14.26 25.57
C VAL A 85 6.75 14.21 24.16
N TRP A 86 7.95 13.66 23.99
CA TRP A 86 8.59 13.55 22.69
C TRP A 86 7.83 12.61 21.74
N LEU A 87 7.29 11.51 22.26
CA LEU A 87 6.41 10.65 21.48
C LEU A 87 5.18 11.40 20.96
N ILE A 88 4.47 12.10 21.85
CA ILE A 88 3.27 12.86 21.49
C ILE A 88 3.63 13.94 20.47
N ALA A 89 4.71 14.70 20.68
CA ALA A 89 5.15 15.74 19.76
C ALA A 89 5.43 15.17 18.35
N ALA A 90 6.14 14.05 18.26
CA ALA A 90 6.37 13.38 16.99
C ALA A 90 5.07 12.88 16.33
N MET A 91 4.14 12.32 17.10
CA MET A 91 2.84 11.86 16.56
C MET A 91 1.99 13.03 16.08
N VAL A 92 1.93 14.13 16.85
CA VAL A 92 1.23 15.37 16.44
C VAL A 92 1.83 15.93 15.16
N PHE A 93 3.15 15.98 15.03
CA PHE A 93 3.81 16.39 13.79
C PHE A 93 3.45 15.49 12.62
N ASN A 94 3.67 14.19 12.76
CA ASN A 94 3.46 13.21 11.66
C ASN A 94 2.01 13.15 11.18
N PHE A 95 1.06 13.00 12.09
CA PHE A 95 -0.35 12.90 11.75
C PHE A 95 -0.99 14.27 11.48
N GLY A 96 -0.48 15.34 12.10
CA GLY A 96 -0.89 16.71 11.79
C GLY A 96 -0.48 17.11 10.36
N MET A 97 0.74 16.79 9.95
CA MET A 97 1.19 16.95 8.56
C MET A 97 0.31 16.17 7.59
N LEU A 98 0.06 14.91 7.89
CA LEU A 98 -0.83 14.07 7.07
C LEU A 98 -2.26 14.64 7.02
N PHE A 99 -2.78 15.17 8.14
CA PHE A 99 -4.09 15.82 8.19
C PHE A 99 -4.16 17.04 7.28
N VAL A 100 -3.19 17.94 7.37
CA VAL A 100 -3.18 19.17 6.57
C VAL A 100 -3.15 18.87 5.07
N PHE A 101 -2.26 17.99 4.61
CA PHE A 101 -2.11 17.73 3.18
C PHE A 101 -3.15 16.79 2.60
N LYS A 102 -3.73 15.90 3.39
CA LYS A 102 -4.64 14.86 2.89
C LYS A 102 -6.09 15.07 3.26
N TYR A 103 -6.37 15.55 4.47
CA TYR A 103 -7.74 15.56 5.00
C TYR A 103 -8.37 16.93 5.15
N LEU A 104 -7.59 18.02 5.16
CA LEU A 104 -8.08 19.37 5.44
C LEU A 104 -9.25 19.75 4.51
N ASN A 105 -9.07 19.58 3.20
CA ASN A 105 -10.11 19.93 2.23
C ASN A 105 -11.36 19.04 2.33
N PHE A 106 -11.21 17.79 2.72
CA PHE A 106 -12.35 16.90 2.97
C PHE A 106 -13.21 17.40 4.14
N PHE A 107 -12.57 17.80 5.26
CA PHE A 107 -13.29 18.37 6.40
C PHE A 107 -13.88 19.75 6.10
N ILE A 108 -13.17 20.60 5.35
CA ILE A 108 -13.73 21.86 4.86
C ILE A 108 -14.98 21.61 3.99
N GLY A 109 -14.92 20.61 3.12
CA GLY A 109 -16.07 20.21 2.29
C GLY A 109 -17.27 19.76 3.11
N ILE A 110 -17.04 18.99 4.19
CA ILE A 110 -18.12 18.59 5.14
C ILE A 110 -18.71 19.81 5.83
N ILE A 111 -17.90 20.73 6.35
CA ILE A 111 -18.36 21.95 7.03
C ILE A 111 -19.21 22.79 6.07
N ASN A 112 -18.73 23.05 4.88
CA ASN A 112 -19.45 23.81 3.86
C ASN A 112 -20.76 23.11 3.44
N GLY A 113 -20.75 21.78 3.32
CA GLY A 113 -21.94 20.99 3.00
C GLY A 113 -23.03 21.08 4.10
N ILE A 114 -22.62 21.03 5.37
CA ILE A 114 -23.55 21.20 6.51
C ILE A 114 -24.08 22.63 6.57
N ALA A 115 -23.24 23.64 6.31
CA ALA A 115 -23.63 25.05 6.33
C ALA A 115 -24.49 25.47 5.11
N GLY A 116 -24.52 24.65 4.04
CA GLY A 116 -25.19 24.98 2.79
C GLY A 116 -24.58 26.18 2.03
N THR A 117 -23.40 26.63 2.44
CA THR A 117 -22.67 27.76 1.85
C THR A 117 -21.16 27.59 2.05
N THR A 118 -20.35 28.35 1.28
CA THR A 118 -18.89 28.35 1.39
C THR A 118 -18.44 29.17 2.61
N VAL A 119 -18.39 28.52 3.79
CA VAL A 119 -17.89 29.13 5.04
C VAL A 119 -16.35 29.19 5.04
N LEU A 120 -15.71 28.12 4.57
CA LEU A 120 -14.26 27.99 4.51
C LEU A 120 -13.82 27.77 3.07
N LYS A 121 -12.79 28.50 2.64
CA LYS A 121 -12.17 28.30 1.32
C LYS A 121 -11.35 27.02 1.29
N LEU A 122 -11.44 26.27 0.20
CA LEU A 122 -10.55 25.12 -0.06
C LEU A 122 -9.12 25.61 -0.25
N VAL A 123 -8.18 24.84 0.24
CA VAL A 123 -6.74 25.12 0.13
C VAL A 123 -6.17 24.38 -1.08
N SER A 124 -5.36 25.07 -1.90
CA SER A 124 -4.76 24.52 -3.12
C SER A 124 -3.44 23.78 -2.84
N PHE A 125 -3.47 22.79 -1.92
CA PHE A 125 -2.31 21.90 -1.73
C PHE A 125 -2.45 20.66 -2.62
N THR A 126 -1.36 20.31 -3.31
CA THR A 126 -1.24 18.98 -3.90
C THR A 126 -0.78 17.99 -2.82
N LEU A 127 -1.25 16.74 -2.90
CA LEU A 127 -0.85 15.71 -1.95
C LEU A 127 0.59 15.28 -2.22
N PRO A 128 1.55 15.47 -1.28
CA PRO A 128 2.93 15.04 -1.49
C PRO A 128 3.04 13.55 -1.72
N LEU A 129 3.76 13.15 -2.75
CA LEU A 129 3.93 11.75 -3.12
C LEU A 129 4.58 10.96 -1.98
N GLY A 130 3.98 9.83 -1.60
CA GLY A 130 4.51 8.96 -0.55
C GLY A 130 4.29 9.45 0.88
N ILE A 131 3.63 10.61 1.13
CA ILE A 131 3.43 11.17 2.48
C ILE A 131 2.83 10.14 3.46
N SER A 132 1.84 9.35 3.03
CA SER A 132 1.23 8.33 3.89
C SER A 132 2.19 7.20 4.25
N PHE A 133 3.12 6.84 3.34
CA PHE A 133 4.10 5.78 3.56
C PHE A 133 5.20 6.21 4.52
N TYR A 134 5.88 7.34 4.24
CA TYR A 134 6.96 7.78 5.11
C TYR A 134 6.45 8.27 6.47
N THR A 135 5.21 8.78 6.57
CA THR A 135 4.57 9.08 7.86
C THR A 135 4.41 7.82 8.70
N PHE A 136 3.94 6.71 8.12
CA PHE A 136 3.81 5.44 8.83
C PHE A 136 5.15 4.84 9.23
N GLN A 137 6.17 4.96 8.38
CA GLN A 137 7.53 4.52 8.69
C GLN A 137 8.14 5.33 9.83
N ALA A 138 8.06 6.67 9.77
CA ALA A 138 8.55 7.56 10.81
C ALA A 138 7.82 7.35 12.15
N ALA A 139 6.49 7.27 12.12
CA ALA A 139 5.68 7.02 13.32
C ALA A 139 6.03 5.68 13.96
N SER A 140 6.13 4.60 13.15
CA SER A 140 6.51 3.28 13.68
C SER A 140 7.91 3.26 14.28
N TYR A 141 8.87 3.95 13.67
CA TYR A 141 10.22 4.09 14.20
C TYR A 141 10.21 4.73 15.59
N VAL A 142 9.57 5.89 15.75
CA VAL A 142 9.52 6.61 17.04
C VAL A 142 8.76 5.81 18.10
N ILE A 143 7.62 5.18 17.74
CA ILE A 143 6.85 4.33 18.64
C ILE A 143 7.68 3.12 19.12
N ASP A 144 8.43 2.49 18.23
CA ASP A 144 9.23 1.31 18.57
C ASP A 144 10.43 1.66 19.46
N ILE A 145 11.06 2.82 19.27
CA ILE A 145 12.07 3.34 20.20
C ILE A 145 11.45 3.62 21.58
N TYR A 146 10.29 4.26 21.63
CA TYR A 146 9.55 4.47 22.88
C TYR A 146 9.22 3.16 23.59
N ARG A 147 8.84 2.11 22.83
CA ARG A 147 8.57 0.75 23.35
C ARG A 147 9.84 -0.04 23.68
N ARG A 148 11.02 0.52 23.51
CA ARG A 148 12.32 -0.12 23.75
C ARG A 148 12.54 -1.42 22.94
N LYS A 149 11.96 -1.50 21.72
CA LYS A 149 12.10 -2.68 20.87
C LYS A 149 13.52 -2.84 20.29
N TYR A 150 14.19 -1.73 20.03
CA TYR A 150 15.56 -1.67 19.48
C TYR A 150 16.18 -0.31 19.75
N GLU A 151 17.50 -0.20 19.58
CA GLU A 151 18.24 1.04 19.68
C GLU A 151 18.01 1.94 18.47
N ILE A 152 18.27 3.24 18.63
CA ILE A 152 18.15 4.22 17.55
C ILE A 152 19.09 3.87 16.37
N ALA A 153 18.83 4.47 15.22
CA ALA A 153 19.74 4.46 14.08
C ALA A 153 21.13 5.04 14.47
N ASN A 154 22.19 4.54 13.83
CA ASN A 154 23.55 5.02 14.05
C ASN A 154 23.76 6.45 13.48
N GLY A 155 22.97 7.39 13.98
CA GLY A 155 22.99 8.78 13.56
C GLY A 155 21.96 9.14 12.49
N LEU A 156 21.96 10.40 12.14
CA LEU A 156 21.00 11.00 11.21
C LEU A 156 21.06 10.37 9.81
N LEU A 157 22.29 10.00 9.34
CA LEU A 157 22.48 9.43 8.01
C LEU A 157 21.69 8.13 7.81
N ASP A 158 21.79 7.21 8.78
CA ASP A 158 21.12 5.90 8.67
C ASP A 158 19.59 6.05 8.74
N PHE A 159 19.10 6.93 9.63
CA PHE A 159 17.68 7.20 9.71
C PHE A 159 17.13 7.91 8.46
N ALA A 160 17.85 8.92 7.95
CA ALA A 160 17.48 9.61 6.72
C ALA A 160 17.46 8.64 5.52
N THR A 161 18.49 7.79 5.40
CA THR A 161 18.53 6.76 4.37
C THR A 161 17.34 5.80 4.47
N TYR A 162 17.03 5.34 5.67
CA TYR A 162 15.85 4.48 5.91
C TYR A 162 14.56 5.15 5.45
N LEU A 163 14.34 6.40 5.88
CA LEU A 163 13.05 7.06 5.65
C LEU A 163 12.79 7.42 4.20
N CYS A 164 13.84 7.89 3.48
CA CYS A 164 13.69 8.38 2.10
C CYS A 164 14.16 7.40 1.02
N MET A 165 14.62 6.21 1.37
CA MET A 165 15.11 5.18 0.44
C MET A 165 14.11 4.93 -0.68
N PHE A 166 14.47 5.33 -1.92
CA PHE A 166 13.57 5.39 -3.07
C PHE A 166 12.87 4.07 -3.42
N PRO A 167 13.45 2.86 -3.23
CA PRO A 167 12.73 1.64 -3.59
C PRO A 167 11.44 1.40 -2.79
N GLN A 168 11.35 1.91 -1.55
CA GLN A 168 10.17 1.72 -0.70
C GLN A 168 9.25 2.96 -0.60
N LEU A 169 9.75 4.16 -0.99
CA LEU A 169 9.20 5.44 -0.60
C LEU A 169 7.78 5.71 -1.14
N ILE A 170 7.47 5.34 -2.38
CA ILE A 170 6.24 5.78 -3.07
C ILE A 170 5.09 4.80 -2.88
N ALA A 171 5.29 3.52 -3.21
CA ALA A 171 4.26 2.47 -3.18
C ALA A 171 4.87 1.07 -2.92
N GLY A 172 6.06 1.03 -2.32
CA GLY A 172 6.71 -0.21 -1.90
C GLY A 172 6.03 -0.84 -0.67
N PRO A 173 6.58 -1.96 -0.16
CA PRO A 173 6.19 -2.45 1.16
C PRO A 173 6.46 -1.39 2.24
N ILE A 174 5.59 -1.28 3.25
CA ILE A 174 5.88 -0.48 4.44
C ILE A 174 6.91 -1.26 5.25
N VAL A 175 8.18 -0.88 5.11
CA VAL A 175 9.31 -1.54 5.77
C VAL A 175 9.50 -0.91 7.15
N SER A 176 9.57 -1.71 8.20
CA SER A 176 9.95 -1.23 9.54
C SER A 176 11.47 -1.06 9.65
N PHE A 177 11.93 -0.15 10.52
CA PHE A 177 13.37 0.05 10.72
C PHE A 177 14.08 -1.23 11.17
N SER A 178 13.43 -2.04 12.00
CA SER A 178 13.97 -3.33 12.46
C SER A 178 14.29 -4.32 11.33
N GLU A 179 13.64 -4.20 10.17
CA GLU A 179 13.86 -5.10 9.03
C GLU A 179 15.10 -4.73 8.19
N VAL A 180 15.57 -3.48 8.31
CA VAL A 180 16.72 -2.97 7.51
C VAL A 180 17.87 -2.42 8.36
N LYS A 181 17.72 -2.31 9.68
CA LYS A 181 18.74 -1.75 10.58
C LYS A 181 20.10 -2.43 10.42
N ASP A 182 20.11 -3.75 10.39
CA ASP A 182 21.36 -4.50 10.27
C ASP A 182 22.03 -4.30 8.90
N ASP A 183 21.24 -4.15 7.84
CA ASP A 183 21.73 -3.85 6.49
C ASP A 183 22.21 -2.41 6.36
N LEU A 184 21.69 -1.46 7.17
CA LEU A 184 22.17 -0.08 7.23
C LEU A 184 23.47 0.05 8.05
N HIS A 185 23.54 -0.66 9.18
CA HIS A 185 24.69 -0.56 10.11
C HIS A 185 25.91 -1.36 9.65
N LYS A 186 25.70 -2.51 8.99
CA LYS A 186 26.78 -3.39 8.51
C LYS A 186 27.09 -3.13 7.05
N GLN A 187 28.33 -3.45 6.64
CA GLN A 187 28.64 -3.48 5.22
C GLN A 187 27.83 -4.55 4.51
N ARG A 188 26.94 -4.10 3.61
CA ARG A 188 26.08 -5.01 2.84
C ARG A 188 26.92 -5.89 1.92
N LYS A 189 26.80 -7.21 2.11
CA LYS A 189 27.38 -8.20 1.19
C LYS A 189 26.50 -8.29 -0.05
N ILE A 190 26.95 -7.69 -1.13
CA ILE A 190 26.31 -7.74 -2.43
C ILE A 190 27.12 -8.71 -3.30
N ASN A 191 26.44 -9.70 -3.86
CA ASN A 191 27.05 -10.67 -4.77
C ASN A 191 26.22 -10.77 -6.05
N LEU A 192 26.81 -11.34 -7.09
CA LEU A 192 26.20 -11.48 -8.41
C LEU A 192 24.81 -12.19 -8.34
N SER A 193 24.70 -13.23 -7.53
CA SER A 193 23.44 -13.98 -7.34
C SER A 193 22.30 -13.12 -6.74
N LYS A 194 22.61 -12.16 -5.87
CA LYS A 194 21.61 -11.22 -5.33
C LYS A 194 21.19 -10.21 -6.39
N ILE A 195 22.15 -9.72 -7.20
CA ILE A 195 21.87 -8.78 -8.30
C ILE A 195 21.00 -9.47 -9.34
N GLU A 196 21.40 -10.64 -9.82
CA GLU A 196 20.66 -11.46 -10.80
C GLU A 196 19.22 -11.71 -10.35
N TRP A 197 19.05 -12.21 -9.11
CA TRP A 197 17.71 -12.47 -8.58
C TRP A 197 16.89 -11.21 -8.35
N GLY A 198 17.53 -10.12 -7.90
CA GLY A 198 16.88 -8.82 -7.76
C GLY A 198 16.41 -8.27 -9.09
N THR A 199 17.24 -8.37 -10.14
CA THR A 199 16.89 -7.97 -11.51
C THR A 199 15.74 -8.83 -12.06
N THR A 200 15.76 -10.14 -11.84
CA THR A 200 14.68 -11.04 -12.24
C THR A 200 13.34 -10.63 -11.61
N ILE A 201 13.34 -10.34 -10.29
CA ILE A 201 12.12 -9.89 -9.60
C ILE A 201 11.66 -8.52 -10.11
N PHE A 202 12.60 -7.60 -10.37
CA PHE A 202 12.29 -6.27 -10.91
C PHE A 202 11.64 -6.37 -12.28
N VAL A 203 12.24 -7.15 -13.20
CA VAL A 203 11.72 -7.37 -14.56
C VAL A 203 10.34 -8.05 -14.53
N LEU A 204 10.13 -9.03 -13.64
CA LEU A 204 8.82 -9.64 -13.44
C LEU A 204 7.77 -8.63 -12.98
N GLY A 205 8.14 -7.77 -12.02
CA GLY A 205 7.26 -6.69 -11.55
C GLY A 205 6.92 -5.70 -12.66
N LEU A 206 7.90 -5.32 -13.46
CA LEU A 206 7.73 -4.46 -14.63
C LEU A 206 6.79 -5.11 -15.67
N ALA A 207 6.97 -6.40 -15.96
CA ALA A 207 6.11 -7.15 -16.87
C ALA A 207 4.65 -7.16 -16.38
N TYR A 208 4.40 -7.40 -15.08
CA TYR A 208 3.05 -7.33 -14.53
C TYR A 208 2.42 -5.93 -14.67
N LYS A 209 3.19 -4.88 -14.42
CA LYS A 209 2.72 -3.49 -14.56
C LYS A 209 2.41 -3.16 -16.02
N VAL A 210 3.34 -3.42 -16.95
CA VAL A 210 3.24 -2.95 -18.34
C VAL A 210 2.37 -3.87 -19.20
N LEU A 211 2.53 -5.19 -19.07
CA LEU A 211 1.88 -6.16 -19.94
C LEU A 211 0.48 -6.56 -19.46
N LEU A 212 0.23 -6.53 -18.14
CA LEU A 212 -1.08 -6.90 -17.58
C LEU A 212 -1.85 -5.68 -17.09
N ALA A 213 -1.36 -4.94 -16.08
CA ALA A 213 -2.11 -3.85 -15.49
C ALA A 213 -2.47 -2.76 -16.50
N ASN A 214 -1.49 -2.24 -17.24
CA ASN A 214 -1.73 -1.17 -18.22
C ASN A 214 -2.65 -1.63 -19.36
N LYS A 215 -2.57 -2.91 -19.76
CA LYS A 215 -3.42 -3.43 -20.85
C LYS A 215 -4.86 -3.68 -20.41
N ILE A 216 -5.06 -4.27 -19.21
CA ILE A 216 -6.41 -4.55 -18.71
C ILE A 216 -7.14 -3.27 -18.26
N ALA A 217 -6.42 -2.18 -17.97
CA ALA A 217 -6.98 -0.88 -17.61
C ALA A 217 -7.95 -0.35 -18.69
N SER A 218 -7.68 -0.65 -19.97
CA SER A 218 -8.54 -0.20 -21.08
C SER A 218 -9.95 -0.80 -20.99
N LEU A 219 -10.11 -2.01 -20.46
CA LEU A 219 -11.43 -2.62 -20.24
C LEU A 219 -12.28 -1.78 -19.28
N TRP A 220 -11.73 -1.43 -18.11
CA TRP A 220 -12.43 -0.58 -17.14
C TRP A 220 -12.77 0.79 -17.72
N ASN A 221 -11.81 1.43 -18.40
CA ASN A 221 -12.01 2.73 -19.01
C ASN A 221 -13.13 2.70 -20.07
N THR A 222 -13.17 1.66 -20.91
CA THR A 222 -14.23 1.46 -21.90
C THR A 222 -15.61 1.34 -21.22
N VAL A 223 -15.71 0.55 -20.15
CA VAL A 223 -16.97 0.37 -19.40
C VAL A 223 -17.43 1.69 -18.77
N MET A 224 -16.52 2.46 -18.16
CA MET A 224 -16.86 3.73 -17.52
C MET A 224 -17.20 4.82 -18.53
N THR A 225 -16.54 4.85 -19.68
CA THR A 225 -16.84 5.80 -20.78
C THR A 225 -18.21 5.55 -21.40
N ALA A 226 -18.66 4.29 -21.46
CA ALA A 226 -20.01 3.95 -21.94
C ALA A 226 -21.13 4.50 -21.02
N GLY A 227 -20.79 4.87 -19.80
CA GLY A 227 -21.71 5.44 -18.80
C GLY A 227 -22.55 4.41 -18.05
N VAL A 228 -22.60 4.54 -16.74
CA VAL A 228 -23.23 3.57 -15.81
C VAL A 228 -24.73 3.38 -16.08
N MET A 229 -25.39 4.42 -16.62
CA MET A 229 -26.84 4.40 -16.87
C MET A 229 -27.24 3.45 -18.00
N GLY A 230 -26.32 3.14 -18.94
CA GLY A 230 -26.59 2.36 -20.12
C GLY A 230 -25.99 0.96 -20.16
N ILE A 231 -25.07 0.61 -19.26
CA ILE A 231 -24.33 -0.66 -19.33
C ILE A 231 -25.19 -1.89 -18.92
N HIS A 232 -24.92 -3.00 -19.59
CA HIS A 232 -25.51 -4.29 -19.22
C HIS A 232 -24.88 -4.82 -17.90
N PRO A 233 -25.63 -5.51 -17.02
CA PRO A 233 -25.07 -6.03 -15.75
C PRO A 233 -23.81 -6.90 -15.93
N LEU A 234 -23.77 -7.75 -16.96
CA LEU A 234 -22.58 -8.55 -17.24
C LEU A 234 -21.39 -7.71 -17.67
N THR A 235 -21.60 -6.59 -18.37
CA THR A 235 -20.55 -5.62 -18.71
C THR A 235 -20.04 -4.92 -17.45
N ALA A 236 -20.92 -4.61 -16.48
CA ALA A 236 -20.50 -4.07 -15.19
C ALA A 236 -19.62 -5.07 -14.42
N TRP A 237 -19.98 -6.35 -14.37
CA TRP A 237 -19.14 -7.39 -13.78
C TRP A 237 -17.80 -7.54 -14.50
N LEU A 238 -17.81 -7.56 -15.82
CA LEU A 238 -16.60 -7.63 -16.63
C LEU A 238 -15.66 -6.45 -16.34
N GLY A 239 -16.19 -5.22 -16.27
CA GLY A 239 -15.44 -4.03 -15.89
C GLY A 239 -14.87 -4.11 -14.48
N SER A 240 -15.66 -4.52 -13.49
CA SER A 240 -15.23 -4.67 -12.09
C SER A 240 -14.11 -5.70 -11.94
N TRP A 241 -14.17 -6.83 -12.69
CA TRP A 241 -13.07 -7.79 -12.74
C TRP A 241 -11.84 -7.21 -13.46
N GLY A 242 -12.04 -6.47 -14.55
CA GLY A 242 -10.96 -5.77 -15.24
C GLY A 242 -10.21 -4.84 -14.31
N PHE A 243 -10.93 -4.00 -13.55
CA PHE A 243 -10.35 -3.11 -12.56
C PHE A 243 -9.65 -3.85 -11.41
N SER A 244 -10.26 -4.95 -10.92
CA SER A 244 -9.66 -5.78 -9.88
C SER A 244 -8.30 -6.34 -10.31
N MET A 245 -8.19 -6.83 -11.54
CA MET A 245 -6.92 -7.32 -12.11
C MET A 245 -5.93 -6.17 -12.33
N GLN A 246 -6.38 -5.04 -12.86
CA GLN A 246 -5.55 -3.85 -13.02
C GLN A 246 -4.92 -3.44 -11.70
N LEU A 247 -5.72 -3.24 -10.65
CA LEU A 247 -5.25 -2.80 -9.34
C LEU A 247 -4.25 -3.78 -8.73
N PHE A 248 -4.53 -5.08 -8.84
CA PHE A 248 -3.61 -6.10 -8.33
C PHE A 248 -2.27 -6.08 -9.03
N PHE A 249 -2.26 -6.15 -10.36
CA PHE A 249 -1.00 -6.23 -11.11
C PHE A 249 -0.24 -4.91 -11.10
N ASP A 250 -0.92 -3.79 -10.98
CA ASP A 250 -0.28 -2.48 -10.79
C ASP A 250 0.48 -2.42 -9.47
N PHE A 251 -0.18 -2.72 -8.38
CA PHE A 251 0.41 -2.63 -7.05
C PHE A 251 1.36 -3.78 -6.74
N PHE A 252 1.04 -5.01 -7.15
CA PHE A 252 1.93 -6.15 -7.01
C PHE A 252 3.19 -5.99 -7.85
N GLY A 253 3.04 -5.53 -9.11
CA GLY A 253 4.18 -5.23 -9.99
C GLY A 253 5.10 -4.18 -9.38
N TYR A 254 4.55 -3.08 -8.87
CA TYR A 254 5.33 -2.06 -8.17
C TYR A 254 6.06 -2.62 -6.94
N SER A 255 5.35 -3.42 -6.13
CA SER A 255 5.94 -4.04 -4.94
C SER A 255 7.08 -5.00 -5.28
N LEU A 256 6.97 -5.77 -6.37
CA LEU A 256 8.04 -6.64 -6.86
C LEU A 256 9.24 -5.81 -7.36
N MET A 257 9.00 -4.73 -8.11
CA MET A 257 10.08 -3.82 -8.53
C MET A 257 10.82 -3.25 -7.32
N ALA A 258 10.10 -2.81 -6.28
CA ALA A 258 10.68 -2.32 -5.03
C ALA A 258 11.54 -3.38 -4.32
N ILE A 259 11.02 -4.61 -4.18
CA ILE A 259 11.73 -5.75 -3.57
C ILE A 259 12.97 -6.13 -4.40
N GLY A 260 12.86 -6.11 -5.73
CA GLY A 260 13.96 -6.38 -6.65
C GLY A 260 15.09 -5.36 -6.48
N LEU A 261 14.78 -4.07 -6.50
CA LEU A 261 15.72 -2.98 -6.26
C LEU A 261 16.35 -3.07 -4.87
N GLY A 262 15.56 -3.29 -3.82
CA GLY A 262 16.08 -3.49 -2.48
C GLY A 262 17.11 -4.62 -2.45
N ARG A 263 16.85 -5.74 -3.12
CA ARG A 263 17.78 -6.88 -3.18
C ARG A 263 19.06 -6.59 -3.95
N ILE A 264 18.99 -5.84 -5.07
CA ILE A 264 20.14 -5.36 -5.83
C ILE A 264 21.03 -4.49 -4.93
N LEU A 265 20.44 -3.63 -4.12
CA LEU A 265 21.14 -2.73 -3.19
C LEU A 265 21.60 -3.42 -1.90
N GLY A 266 21.29 -4.71 -1.71
CA GLY A 266 21.72 -5.51 -0.58
C GLY A 266 20.74 -5.58 0.58
N PHE A 267 19.52 -5.01 0.47
CA PHE A 267 18.46 -5.07 1.47
C PHE A 267 17.52 -6.26 1.25
N LYS A 268 16.85 -6.67 2.34
CA LYS A 268 15.81 -7.70 2.29
C LYS A 268 14.48 -7.09 2.70
N PHE A 269 13.71 -6.62 1.72
CA PHE A 269 12.37 -6.10 1.98
C PHE A 269 11.33 -7.20 2.20
N PRO A 270 10.30 -6.96 3.03
CA PRO A 270 9.23 -7.92 3.26
C PRO A 270 8.34 -8.08 2.03
N THR A 271 7.72 -9.25 1.90
CA THR A 271 6.67 -9.51 0.91
C THR A 271 5.40 -8.75 1.24
N ASN A 272 4.80 -8.15 0.22
CA ASN A 272 3.57 -7.37 0.36
C ASN A 272 2.32 -8.11 -0.15
N PHE A 273 2.49 -9.13 -1.00
CA PHE A 273 1.41 -9.93 -1.58
C PHE A 273 1.75 -11.42 -1.59
N LYS A 274 0.73 -12.27 -1.34
CA LYS A 274 0.85 -13.73 -1.39
C LYS A 274 -0.40 -14.34 -2.05
N ASN A 275 -0.51 -14.20 -3.39
CA ASN A 275 -1.64 -14.70 -4.18
C ASN A 275 -3.02 -14.36 -3.56
N PRO A 276 -3.36 -13.08 -3.38
CA PRO A 276 -4.54 -12.67 -2.61
C PRO A 276 -5.87 -13.10 -3.27
N TYR A 277 -5.91 -13.24 -4.60
CA TYR A 277 -7.12 -13.66 -5.31
C TYR A 277 -7.36 -15.18 -5.26
N CYS A 278 -6.45 -15.94 -4.63
CA CYS A 278 -6.67 -17.32 -4.24
C CYS A 278 -7.22 -17.45 -2.80
N ALA A 279 -7.63 -16.37 -2.17
CA ALA A 279 -8.16 -16.39 -0.82
C ALA A 279 -9.55 -17.04 -0.76
N THR A 280 -9.85 -17.66 0.39
CA THR A 280 -11.12 -18.36 0.65
C THR A 280 -12.06 -17.58 1.57
N SER A 281 -11.62 -16.42 2.08
CA SER A 281 -12.41 -15.50 2.90
C SER A 281 -11.81 -14.10 2.85
N SER A 282 -12.56 -13.07 3.25
CA SER A 282 -12.01 -11.71 3.39
C SER A 282 -10.91 -11.66 4.45
N THR A 283 -11.02 -12.48 5.50
CA THR A 283 -9.98 -12.64 6.52
C THR A 283 -8.68 -13.21 5.92
N ASP A 284 -8.76 -14.23 5.07
CA ASP A 284 -7.60 -14.80 4.37
C ASP A 284 -7.06 -13.84 3.30
N PHE A 285 -7.94 -13.11 2.61
CA PHE A 285 -7.57 -12.09 1.63
C PHE A 285 -6.64 -11.03 2.26
N TRP A 286 -6.99 -10.46 3.41
CA TRP A 286 -6.18 -9.44 4.08
C TRP A 286 -4.89 -9.97 4.72
N ARG A 287 -4.76 -11.27 4.90
CA ARG A 287 -3.48 -11.93 5.24
C ARG A 287 -2.54 -12.04 4.04
N ARG A 288 -3.06 -11.86 2.81
CA ARG A 288 -2.35 -12.02 1.53
C ARG A 288 -2.21 -10.73 0.74
N TRP A 289 -3.10 -9.76 0.94
CA TRP A 289 -3.12 -8.44 0.30
C TRP A 289 -2.50 -7.40 1.21
N HIS A 290 -1.57 -6.59 0.66
CA HIS A 290 -0.92 -5.46 1.35
C HIS A 290 -0.51 -5.80 2.79
N ILE A 291 0.23 -6.90 2.91
CA ILE A 291 0.58 -7.56 4.18
C ILE A 291 1.25 -6.57 5.15
N THR A 292 2.11 -5.69 4.62
CA THR A 292 2.85 -4.73 5.44
C THR A 292 1.97 -3.65 6.04
N LEU A 293 0.94 -3.19 5.33
CA LEU A 293 -0.08 -2.26 5.86
C LEU A 293 -0.93 -2.95 6.95
N SER A 294 -1.40 -4.16 6.68
CA SER A 294 -2.18 -4.95 7.63
C SER A 294 -1.39 -5.21 8.92
N ARG A 295 -0.08 -5.51 8.79
CA ARG A 295 0.83 -5.65 9.91
C ARG A 295 0.97 -4.35 10.70
N TRP A 296 1.13 -3.19 10.01
CA TRP A 296 1.25 -1.89 10.63
C TRP A 296 0.01 -1.55 11.48
N PHE A 297 -1.19 -1.66 10.92
CA PHE A 297 -2.43 -1.43 11.68
C PHE A 297 -2.62 -2.41 12.83
N ARG A 298 -2.22 -3.67 12.65
CA ARG A 298 -2.27 -4.66 13.73
C ARG A 298 -1.36 -4.28 14.89
N GLU A 299 -0.10 -3.90 14.62
CA GLU A 299 0.91 -3.65 15.66
C GLU A 299 0.75 -2.30 16.35
N TYR A 300 0.34 -1.27 15.61
CA TYR A 300 0.29 0.10 16.14
C TYR A 300 -1.12 0.59 16.49
N VAL A 301 -2.17 -0.08 16.05
CA VAL A 301 -3.56 0.28 16.37
C VAL A 301 -4.30 -0.87 17.06
N TYR A 302 -4.44 -2.03 16.44
CA TYR A 302 -5.29 -3.12 16.92
C TYR A 302 -4.82 -3.68 18.28
N ILE A 303 -3.53 -4.02 18.38
CA ILE A 303 -2.95 -4.59 19.61
C ILE A 303 -2.98 -3.58 20.77
N PRO A 304 -2.59 -2.31 20.62
CA PRO A 304 -2.67 -1.30 21.68
C PRO A 304 -4.09 -1.06 22.18
N LEU A 305 -5.11 -1.17 21.32
CA LEU A 305 -6.52 -1.08 21.72
C LEU A 305 -7.02 -2.30 22.51
N GLY A 306 -6.18 -3.33 22.71
CA GLY A 306 -6.49 -4.57 23.43
C GLY A 306 -6.69 -5.79 22.54
N GLY A 307 -6.63 -5.65 21.22
CA GLY A 307 -6.78 -6.76 20.28
C GLY A 307 -8.10 -7.52 20.48
N ASN A 308 -8.01 -8.86 20.51
CA ASN A 308 -9.14 -9.76 20.77
C ASN A 308 -9.18 -10.30 22.21
N ARG A 309 -8.26 -9.83 23.09
CA ARG A 309 -8.11 -10.39 24.47
C ARG A 309 -9.17 -9.88 25.46
N LYS A 310 -9.86 -8.77 25.15
CA LYS A 310 -10.82 -8.10 26.03
C LYS A 310 -12.29 -8.41 25.67
N GLY A 311 -12.55 -9.60 25.14
CA GLY A 311 -13.89 -10.07 24.78
C GLY A 311 -14.39 -9.59 23.40
N GLN A 312 -15.52 -10.15 22.98
CA GLN A 312 -16.08 -10.01 21.63
C GLN A 312 -16.47 -8.56 21.28
N LYS A 313 -17.15 -7.85 22.20
CA LYS A 313 -17.55 -6.45 21.97
C LYS A 313 -16.34 -5.55 21.70
N ARG A 314 -15.25 -5.73 22.47
CA ARG A 314 -14.02 -4.96 22.26
C ARG A 314 -13.32 -5.33 20.96
N MET A 315 -13.33 -6.59 20.57
CA MET A 315 -12.81 -7.05 19.28
C MET A 315 -13.53 -6.38 18.10
N ILE A 316 -14.87 -6.30 18.15
CA ILE A 316 -15.70 -5.63 17.11
C ILE A 316 -15.36 -4.15 17.04
N LEU A 317 -15.31 -3.44 18.18
CA LEU A 317 -14.95 -2.03 18.23
C LEU A 317 -13.52 -1.79 17.67
N ASN A 318 -12.54 -2.62 18.06
CA ASN A 318 -11.19 -2.50 17.55
C ASN A 318 -11.12 -2.76 16.04
N THR A 319 -11.91 -3.71 15.53
CA THR A 319 -12.01 -3.99 14.09
C THR A 319 -12.64 -2.80 13.36
N PHE A 320 -13.71 -2.20 13.92
CA PHE A 320 -14.32 -0.98 13.39
C PHE A 320 -13.29 0.15 13.28
N ILE A 321 -12.57 0.47 14.36
CA ILE A 321 -11.57 1.54 14.38
C ILE A 321 -10.48 1.29 13.33
N VAL A 322 -9.95 0.08 13.25
CA VAL A 322 -8.91 -0.27 12.26
C VAL A 322 -9.41 -0.08 10.84
N TRP A 323 -10.62 -0.51 10.52
CA TRP A 323 -11.15 -0.42 9.16
C TRP A 323 -11.59 0.99 8.78
N LEU A 324 -12.10 1.77 9.73
CA LEU A 324 -12.34 3.21 9.54
C LEU A 324 -11.02 3.94 9.21
N LEU A 325 -9.97 3.70 10.01
CA LEU A 325 -8.66 4.30 9.78
C LEU A 325 -8.00 3.79 8.50
N THR A 326 -8.21 2.53 8.12
CA THR A 326 -7.70 1.97 6.87
C THR A 326 -8.38 2.63 5.66
N GLY A 327 -9.69 2.84 5.71
CA GLY A 327 -10.43 3.58 4.69
C GLY A 327 -9.91 5.02 4.58
N LEU A 328 -9.85 5.75 5.67
CA LEU A 328 -9.28 7.10 5.72
C LEU A 328 -7.83 7.15 5.22
N TRP A 329 -7.00 6.16 5.53
CA TRP A 329 -5.61 6.11 5.06
C TRP A 329 -5.51 6.05 3.54
N HIS A 330 -6.43 5.36 2.88
CA HIS A 330 -6.45 5.28 1.40
C HIS A 330 -6.81 6.63 0.76
N GLY A 331 -7.82 7.33 1.26
CA GLY A 331 -8.21 8.60 0.69
C GLY A 331 -9.15 9.42 1.57
N ALA A 332 -9.19 10.72 1.31
CA ALA A 332 -10.09 11.67 1.97
C ALA A 332 -11.35 11.84 1.11
N ASP A 333 -12.11 10.75 0.96
CA ASP A 333 -13.38 10.75 0.22
C ASP A 333 -14.32 9.69 0.80
N TRP A 334 -15.61 9.83 0.58
CA TRP A 334 -16.64 8.99 1.16
C TRP A 334 -16.58 7.53 0.69
N ASN A 335 -16.23 7.28 -0.56
CA ASN A 335 -16.09 5.92 -1.09
C ASN A 335 -15.04 5.10 -0.31
N PHE A 336 -13.94 5.69 0.14
CA PHE A 336 -12.94 5.00 0.96
C PHE A 336 -13.46 4.67 2.35
N ILE A 337 -14.27 5.56 2.94
CA ILE A 337 -14.93 5.28 4.23
C ILE A 337 -15.93 4.12 4.07
N ILE A 338 -16.77 4.17 3.03
CA ILE A 338 -17.73 3.10 2.71
C ILE A 338 -17.01 1.79 2.47
N TRP A 339 -15.89 1.81 1.75
CA TRP A 339 -15.06 0.65 1.50
C TRP A 339 -14.46 0.07 2.80
N GLY A 340 -13.96 0.90 3.69
CA GLY A 340 -13.50 0.47 5.01
C GLY A 340 -14.63 -0.17 5.82
N MET A 341 -15.82 0.44 5.83
CA MET A 341 -17.00 -0.09 6.53
C MET A 341 -17.50 -1.39 5.91
N PHE A 342 -17.44 -1.54 4.59
CA PHE A 342 -17.74 -2.78 3.91
C PHE A 342 -16.88 -3.95 4.44
N PHE A 343 -15.56 -3.77 4.54
CA PHE A 343 -14.68 -4.80 5.11
C PHE A 343 -14.85 -4.98 6.62
N PHE A 344 -15.13 -3.92 7.36
CA PHE A 344 -15.49 -4.06 8.78
C PHE A 344 -16.69 -5.00 8.97
N VAL A 345 -17.76 -4.81 8.20
CA VAL A 345 -18.96 -5.65 8.26
C VAL A 345 -18.63 -7.09 7.85
N LEU A 346 -17.98 -7.29 6.71
CA LEU A 346 -17.61 -8.63 6.21
C LEU A 346 -16.76 -9.40 7.22
N LEU A 347 -15.69 -8.80 7.73
CA LEU A 347 -14.79 -9.45 8.68
C LEU A 347 -15.46 -9.74 10.03
N THR A 348 -16.39 -8.89 10.43
CA THR A 348 -17.18 -9.13 11.65
C THR A 348 -18.13 -10.31 11.43
N VAL A 349 -18.87 -10.34 10.33
CA VAL A 349 -19.77 -11.45 9.98
C VAL A 349 -18.98 -12.76 9.79
N GLU A 350 -17.85 -12.72 9.10
CA GLU A 350 -16.98 -13.88 8.97
C GLU A 350 -16.58 -14.45 10.33
N LYS A 351 -16.02 -13.61 11.21
CA LYS A 351 -15.54 -14.04 12.52
C LYS A 351 -16.65 -14.58 13.43
N LEU A 352 -17.87 -14.07 13.31
CA LEU A 352 -18.97 -14.45 14.19
C LEU A 352 -19.75 -15.67 13.69
N PHE A 353 -19.90 -15.83 12.36
CA PHE A 353 -20.90 -16.76 11.82
C PHE A 353 -20.46 -17.54 10.57
N LEU A 354 -19.54 -17.00 9.75
CA LEU A 354 -19.35 -17.49 8.40
C LEU A 354 -18.02 -18.21 8.19
N LEU A 355 -16.97 -17.88 8.98
CA LEU A 355 -15.61 -18.34 8.72
C LEU A 355 -15.50 -19.87 8.69
N ASP A 356 -16.04 -20.56 9.70
CA ASP A 356 -16.03 -22.03 9.77
C ASP A 356 -16.74 -22.71 8.60
N LYS A 357 -17.82 -22.07 8.09
CA LYS A 357 -18.56 -22.57 6.92
C LYS A 357 -17.74 -22.41 5.64
N LEU A 358 -17.08 -21.25 5.47
CA LEU A 358 -16.22 -20.99 4.32
C LEU A 358 -15.00 -21.92 4.31
N GLU A 359 -14.40 -22.20 5.46
CA GLU A 359 -13.26 -23.12 5.57
C GLU A 359 -13.64 -24.57 5.22
N ARG A 360 -14.88 -24.98 5.49
CA ARG A 360 -15.37 -26.34 5.18
C ARG A 360 -15.78 -26.54 3.71
N HIS A 361 -16.11 -25.46 3.00
CA HIS A 361 -16.68 -25.52 1.65
C HIS A 361 -15.86 -24.72 0.64
N ALA A 362 -14.81 -25.31 0.08
CA ALA A 362 -13.86 -24.64 -0.83
C ALA A 362 -14.55 -23.96 -2.04
N ILE A 363 -15.54 -24.62 -2.67
CA ILE A 363 -16.25 -24.05 -3.82
C ILE A 363 -17.03 -22.79 -3.39
N LEU A 364 -17.79 -22.88 -2.30
CA LEU A 364 -18.58 -21.75 -1.80
C LEU A 364 -17.67 -20.56 -1.41
N SER A 365 -16.54 -20.82 -0.79
CA SER A 365 -15.58 -19.79 -0.40
C SER A 365 -14.98 -19.08 -1.61
N HIS A 366 -14.66 -19.79 -2.67
CA HIS A 366 -14.19 -19.14 -3.90
C HIS A 366 -15.29 -18.35 -4.60
N ILE A 367 -16.54 -18.86 -4.68
CA ILE A 367 -17.67 -18.09 -5.21
C ILE A 367 -17.89 -16.81 -4.40
N TYR A 368 -17.85 -16.91 -3.06
CA TYR A 368 -17.93 -15.75 -2.17
C TYR A 368 -16.86 -14.70 -2.50
N MET A 369 -15.60 -15.09 -2.64
CA MET A 369 -14.51 -14.17 -2.94
C MET A 369 -14.57 -13.63 -4.37
N LEU A 370 -15.08 -14.39 -5.34
CA LEU A 370 -15.33 -13.94 -6.72
C LEU A 370 -16.37 -12.80 -6.78
N ILE A 371 -17.23 -12.68 -5.79
CA ILE A 371 -18.19 -11.59 -5.66
C ILE A 371 -17.60 -10.44 -4.83
N VAL A 372 -17.03 -10.74 -3.66
CA VAL A 372 -16.55 -9.74 -2.70
C VAL A 372 -15.43 -8.90 -3.29
N ILE A 373 -14.46 -9.49 -3.98
CA ILE A 373 -13.29 -8.77 -4.52
C ILE A 373 -13.71 -7.67 -5.50
N PRO A 374 -14.41 -7.96 -6.61
CA PRO A 374 -14.75 -6.91 -7.57
C PRO A 374 -15.74 -5.89 -7.03
N VAL A 375 -16.69 -6.27 -6.16
CA VAL A 375 -17.58 -5.32 -5.48
C VAL A 375 -16.75 -4.36 -4.61
N SER A 376 -15.81 -4.88 -3.82
CA SER A 376 -14.97 -4.05 -2.95
C SER A 376 -14.15 -3.05 -3.75
N TRP A 377 -13.53 -3.47 -4.84
CA TRP A 377 -12.71 -2.59 -5.66
C TRP A 377 -13.52 -1.60 -6.49
N THR A 378 -14.77 -1.95 -6.82
CA THR A 378 -15.73 -0.99 -7.42
C THR A 378 -16.04 0.14 -6.44
N ILE A 379 -16.34 -0.19 -5.16
CA ILE A 379 -16.54 0.81 -4.10
C ILE A 379 -15.30 1.69 -3.94
N PHE A 380 -14.12 1.08 -3.94
CA PHE A 380 -12.85 1.79 -3.79
C PHE A 380 -12.59 2.80 -4.91
N ASN A 381 -12.97 2.49 -6.15
CA ASN A 381 -12.58 3.27 -7.33
C ASN A 381 -13.56 4.38 -7.71
N ILE A 382 -14.86 4.22 -7.44
CA ILE A 382 -15.87 5.21 -7.85
C ILE A 382 -16.12 6.17 -6.70
N SER A 383 -15.60 7.39 -6.82
CA SER A 383 -15.73 8.44 -5.79
C SER A 383 -17.11 9.12 -5.80
N ASP A 384 -17.73 9.28 -6.98
CA ASP A 384 -19.08 9.85 -7.07
C ASP A 384 -20.11 8.86 -6.55
N LEU A 385 -20.74 9.17 -5.40
CA LEU A 385 -21.68 8.26 -4.71
C LEU A 385 -22.94 7.93 -5.52
N PRO A 386 -23.58 8.85 -6.25
CA PRO A 386 -24.67 8.53 -7.16
C PRO A 386 -24.26 7.51 -8.23
N THR A 387 -23.12 7.72 -8.89
CA THR A 387 -22.55 6.79 -9.88
C THR A 387 -22.23 5.44 -9.25
N LEU A 388 -21.59 5.42 -8.07
CA LEU A 388 -21.34 4.19 -7.30
C LEU A 388 -22.63 3.43 -7.00
N GLY A 389 -23.65 4.12 -6.48
CA GLY A 389 -24.94 3.51 -6.18
C GLY A 389 -25.59 2.88 -7.41
N ASN A 390 -25.56 3.57 -8.55
CA ASN A 390 -26.08 3.05 -9.82
C ASN A 390 -25.25 1.88 -10.35
N TYR A 391 -23.93 1.91 -10.23
CA TYR A 391 -23.06 0.81 -10.63
C TYR A 391 -23.31 -0.44 -9.79
N ILE A 392 -23.45 -0.30 -8.48
CA ILE A 392 -23.80 -1.42 -7.57
C ILE A 392 -25.17 -2.02 -7.95
N LYS A 393 -26.17 -1.17 -8.24
CA LYS A 393 -27.48 -1.65 -8.74
C LYS A 393 -27.30 -2.49 -10.02
N ARG A 394 -26.45 -2.07 -10.96
CA ARG A 394 -26.16 -2.84 -12.17
C ARG A 394 -25.51 -4.18 -11.87
N LEU A 395 -24.53 -4.23 -10.98
CA LEU A 395 -23.91 -5.51 -10.57
C LEU A 395 -24.95 -6.50 -10.06
N PHE A 396 -25.96 -6.06 -9.32
CA PHE A 396 -26.99 -6.94 -8.76
C PHE A 396 -28.27 -7.00 -9.58
N PHE A 397 -28.23 -6.63 -10.87
CA PHE A 397 -29.36 -6.68 -11.81
C PHE A 397 -30.58 -5.86 -11.36
N LEU A 398 -30.37 -4.86 -10.51
CA LEU A 398 -31.43 -3.97 -10.04
C LEU A 398 -31.71 -2.84 -11.04
N PRO A 399 -32.96 -2.32 -11.10
CA PRO A 399 -33.30 -1.24 -12.01
C PRO A 399 -32.61 0.07 -11.62
N VAL A 400 -32.15 0.80 -12.63
CA VAL A 400 -31.57 2.16 -12.49
C VAL A 400 -32.54 3.14 -13.15
N LYS A 401 -33.01 4.15 -12.41
CA LYS A 401 -33.90 5.17 -12.95
C LYS A 401 -33.22 5.98 -14.06
N GLY A 402 -33.94 6.28 -15.13
CA GLY A 402 -33.37 7.03 -16.28
C GLY A 402 -32.40 6.21 -17.14
N SER A 403 -32.35 4.89 -16.94
CA SER A 403 -31.47 4.06 -17.77
C SER A 403 -31.93 4.04 -19.24
N VAL A 404 -30.98 4.34 -20.13
CA VAL A 404 -31.15 4.18 -21.58
C VAL A 404 -30.50 2.84 -21.94
N LYS A 405 -31.19 2.01 -22.72
CA LYS A 405 -30.63 0.73 -23.21
C LYS A 405 -29.60 1.02 -24.32
N ILE A 406 -28.37 1.35 -23.91
CA ILE A 406 -27.26 1.61 -24.85
C ILE A 406 -26.43 0.36 -25.04
N ASP A 407 -26.24 -0.42 -23.96
CA ASP A 407 -25.44 -1.64 -23.97
C ASP A 407 -26.34 -2.88 -23.93
N THR A 408 -26.16 -3.72 -24.92
CA THR A 408 -26.93 -4.96 -25.11
C THR A 408 -26.04 -6.16 -24.81
N PHE A 409 -26.63 -7.35 -24.65
CA PHE A 409 -25.87 -8.59 -24.50
C PHE A 409 -24.84 -8.85 -25.64
N PRO A 410 -25.15 -8.54 -26.93
CA PRO A 410 -24.14 -8.57 -27.99
C PRO A 410 -22.93 -7.67 -27.72
N LYS A 411 -23.11 -6.48 -27.16
CA LYS A 411 -21.99 -5.60 -26.80
C LYS A 411 -21.11 -6.17 -25.68
N PHE A 412 -21.73 -6.80 -24.67
CA PHE A 412 -20.99 -7.59 -23.68
C PHE A 412 -20.14 -8.68 -24.34
N LEU A 413 -20.70 -9.46 -25.29
CA LEU A 413 -19.97 -10.52 -25.99
C LEU A 413 -18.78 -9.96 -26.80
N GLU A 414 -18.95 -8.81 -27.45
CA GLU A 414 -17.87 -8.13 -28.18
C GLU A 414 -16.71 -7.76 -27.21
N LEU A 415 -17.02 -7.13 -26.09
CA LEU A 415 -16.01 -6.78 -25.08
C LEU A 415 -15.37 -8.03 -24.48
N PHE A 416 -16.16 -9.03 -24.11
CA PHE A 416 -15.64 -10.29 -23.59
C PHE A 416 -14.74 -10.98 -24.62
N GLY A 417 -15.14 -11.04 -25.89
CA GLY A 417 -14.33 -11.59 -26.98
C GLY A 417 -12.99 -10.87 -27.16
N THR A 418 -12.95 -9.56 -26.90
CA THR A 418 -11.72 -8.76 -26.97
C THR A 418 -10.76 -9.04 -25.79
N TYR A 419 -11.27 -9.25 -24.58
CA TYR A 419 -10.46 -9.27 -23.37
C TYR A 419 -10.34 -10.64 -22.67
N TRP A 420 -11.08 -11.68 -23.08
CA TRP A 420 -11.10 -12.99 -22.40
C TRP A 420 -9.73 -13.63 -22.22
N TRP A 421 -8.89 -13.56 -23.26
CA TRP A 421 -7.54 -14.13 -23.24
C TRP A 421 -6.64 -13.40 -22.22
N LEU A 422 -6.77 -12.07 -22.13
CA LEU A 422 -6.02 -11.28 -21.16
C LEU A 422 -6.49 -11.56 -19.72
N LEU A 423 -7.81 -11.68 -19.52
CA LEU A 423 -8.40 -12.10 -18.24
C LEU A 423 -7.92 -13.51 -17.84
N ALA A 424 -7.84 -14.46 -18.78
CA ALA A 424 -7.33 -15.80 -18.52
C ALA A 424 -5.84 -15.76 -18.10
N ILE A 425 -5.01 -14.99 -18.78
CA ILE A 425 -3.61 -14.80 -18.39
C ILE A 425 -3.53 -14.16 -17.00
N CYS A 426 -4.30 -13.10 -16.73
CA CYS A 426 -4.38 -12.48 -15.42
C CYS A 426 -4.78 -13.48 -14.34
N ALA A 427 -5.80 -14.31 -14.57
CA ALA A 427 -6.24 -15.33 -13.63
C ALA A 427 -5.13 -16.34 -13.30
N ILE A 428 -4.40 -16.83 -14.32
CA ILE A 428 -3.24 -17.72 -14.13
C ILE A 428 -2.16 -17.00 -13.30
N CYS A 429 -1.87 -15.76 -13.62
CA CYS A 429 -0.87 -14.95 -12.92
C CYS A 429 -1.25 -14.56 -11.47
N CYS A 430 -2.52 -14.63 -11.09
CA CYS A 430 -2.98 -14.51 -9.71
C CYS A 430 -2.63 -15.74 -8.85
N THR A 431 -2.31 -16.88 -9.47
CA THR A 431 -1.96 -18.15 -8.80
C THR A 431 -0.45 -18.22 -8.49
N PRO A 432 0.01 -19.18 -7.68
CA PRO A 432 1.44 -19.38 -7.43
C PRO A 432 2.21 -19.96 -8.63
N ILE A 433 1.56 -20.32 -9.73
CA ILE A 433 2.17 -20.99 -10.89
C ILE A 433 3.36 -20.20 -11.47
N PRO A 434 3.26 -18.91 -11.82
CA PRO A 434 4.37 -18.20 -12.46
C PRO A 434 5.63 -18.17 -11.59
N ILE A 435 5.47 -17.93 -10.28
CA ILE A 435 6.61 -17.88 -9.34
C ILE A 435 7.23 -19.28 -9.16
N ARG A 436 6.44 -20.34 -9.18
CA ARG A 436 6.94 -21.73 -9.12
C ARG A 436 7.75 -22.07 -10.36
N LEU A 437 7.26 -21.72 -11.54
CA LEU A 437 7.97 -21.95 -12.82
C LEU A 437 9.33 -21.22 -12.86
N LEU A 438 9.37 -19.96 -12.42
CA LEU A 438 10.63 -19.20 -12.31
C LEU A 438 11.64 -19.86 -11.36
N LYS A 439 11.18 -20.44 -10.25
CA LYS A 439 12.07 -21.13 -9.29
C LYS A 439 12.62 -22.43 -9.87
N ILE A 440 11.80 -23.19 -10.59
CA ILE A 440 12.22 -24.45 -11.25
C ILE A 440 13.24 -24.13 -12.34
N GLY A 441 12.98 -23.16 -13.21
CA GLY A 441 13.93 -22.75 -14.25
C GLY A 441 15.29 -22.33 -13.67
N ARG A 442 15.31 -21.63 -12.53
CA ARG A 442 16.55 -21.25 -11.86
C ARG A 442 17.32 -22.43 -11.25
N ALA A 443 16.62 -23.40 -10.66
CA ALA A 443 17.26 -24.62 -10.15
C ALA A 443 17.94 -25.38 -11.28
N SER A 444 17.23 -25.60 -12.39
CA SER A 444 17.76 -26.27 -13.59
C SER A 444 18.95 -25.55 -14.24
N CYS A 445 18.98 -24.19 -14.20
CA CYS A 445 20.15 -23.45 -14.70
C CYS A 445 21.36 -23.56 -13.78
N ARG A 446 21.19 -23.71 -12.46
CA ARG A 446 22.29 -23.87 -11.51
C ARG A 446 22.93 -25.26 -11.52
N GLU A 447 22.18 -26.29 -11.92
CA GLU A 447 22.69 -27.64 -12.05
C GLU A 447 23.50 -27.86 -13.37
N ARG A 448 23.44 -26.91 -14.33
CA ARG A 448 24.15 -26.95 -15.61
C ARG A 448 25.42 -26.10 -15.65
N VAL A 449 25.76 -25.37 -14.56
CA VAL A 449 26.96 -24.56 -14.38
C VAL A 449 27.75 -25.10 -13.17
#